data_b8eca00ed9563f7fdb75eb48f7779fa7
#
_entry.id   b8eca00ed9563f7fdb75eb48f7779fa7
#
_cell.length_a   1.000
_cell.length_b   1.000
_cell.length_c   1.000
_cell.angle_alpha   90.00
_cell.angle_beta   90.00
_cell.angle_gamma   90.00
#
_symmetry.space_group_name_H-M   'P 1'
#
loop_
_entity.id
_entity.type
_entity.pdbx_description
1 polymer ?
#
loop_
_entity_poly.entity_id
_entity_poly.type
_entity_poly.pdbx_seq_one_letter_code
_entity_poly.pdbx_strand_id
1 'polypeptide(L)'
;TYIAKKHNLFVIEDACEAHGAKYKGKYVGHFGDMATFSFFAAHIMCTSEGGMISTNNEKIASILRSTRTHGRKDGLVYLDHMRLGTNSKMTELSASLGLEGVEIFWHIFNKRKENLNYLLKKTKDLEKFAYFNVEEDHEVLCPHAFSLILKNPKYKFKELEEFLTKSSIHNKRNF
;
A
#
# COMPACT_ATOMS: atom_id res chain seq x y z
N THR A 1 -12.44 -12.90 -4.13
CA THR A 1 -12.91 -13.88 -3.10
C THR A 1 -13.73 -15.05 -3.69
N TYR A 2 -14.47 -14.89 -4.81
CA TYR A 2 -15.21 -16.01 -5.43
C TYR A 2 -14.28 -17.16 -5.85
N ILE A 3 -13.21 -16.84 -6.59
CA ILE A 3 -12.20 -17.85 -7.04
C ILE A 3 -11.55 -18.52 -5.85
N ALA A 4 -11.15 -17.77 -4.84
CA ALA A 4 -10.51 -18.31 -3.64
C ALA A 4 -11.43 -19.30 -2.92
N LYS A 5 -12.70 -18.95 -2.71
CA LYS A 5 -13.70 -19.87 -2.12
C LYS A 5 -13.90 -21.11 -2.97
N LYS A 6 -14.02 -20.98 -4.29
CA LYS A 6 -14.21 -22.10 -5.21
C LYS A 6 -13.05 -23.09 -5.17
N HIS A 7 -11.82 -22.61 -4.97
CA HIS A 7 -10.60 -23.42 -5.01
C HIS A 7 -9.94 -23.62 -3.64
N ASN A 8 -10.61 -23.23 -2.56
CA ASN A 8 -10.11 -23.33 -1.19
C ASN A 8 -8.72 -22.68 -1.03
N LEU A 9 -8.56 -21.45 -1.54
CA LEU A 9 -7.31 -20.70 -1.50
C LEU A 9 -7.33 -19.64 -0.40
N PHE A 10 -6.17 -19.41 0.22
CA PHE A 10 -5.97 -18.23 1.06
C PHE A 10 -5.86 -16.97 0.20
N VAL A 11 -6.37 -15.86 0.73
CA VAL A 11 -6.29 -14.55 0.09
C VAL A 11 -5.44 -13.63 0.97
N ILE A 12 -4.35 -13.14 0.41
CA ILE A 12 -3.52 -12.10 1.02
C ILE A 12 -3.73 -10.83 0.22
N GLU A 13 -4.17 -9.76 0.89
CA GLU A 13 -4.27 -8.43 0.28
C GLU A 13 -2.91 -7.73 0.40
N ASP A 14 -2.33 -7.34 -0.72
CA ASP A 14 -1.23 -6.39 -0.72
C ASP A 14 -1.80 -4.96 -0.74
N ALA A 15 -1.91 -4.37 0.44
CA ALA A 15 -2.42 -3.03 0.67
C ALA A 15 -1.30 -2.04 1.03
N CYS A 16 -0.05 -2.35 0.66
CA CYS A 16 1.12 -1.57 1.04
C CYS A 16 1.03 -0.10 0.62
N GLU A 17 0.38 0.20 -0.50
CA GLU A 17 0.19 1.56 -1.02
C GLU A 17 -1.28 2.05 -0.91
N ALA A 18 -2.12 1.37 -0.11
CA ALA A 18 -3.56 1.57 -0.11
C ALA A 18 -4.14 1.94 1.28
N HIS A 19 -3.34 2.61 2.13
CA HIS A 19 -3.80 3.05 3.46
C HIS A 19 -5.03 3.96 3.36
N GLY A 20 -6.13 3.55 3.99
CA GLY A 20 -7.37 4.31 3.99
C GLY A 20 -8.23 4.15 2.73
N ALA A 21 -7.78 3.39 1.72
CA ALA A 21 -8.58 3.05 0.56
C ALA A 21 -9.80 2.20 0.93
N LYS A 22 -10.89 2.34 0.15
CA LYS A 22 -12.12 1.58 0.35
C LYS A 22 -12.63 1.02 -0.96
N TYR A 23 -13.29 -0.13 -0.88
CA TYR A 23 -14.08 -0.70 -1.94
C TYR A 23 -15.45 -1.09 -1.41
N LYS A 24 -16.52 -0.58 -2.03
CA LYS A 24 -17.91 -0.77 -1.59
C LYS A 24 -18.12 -0.46 -0.10
N GLY A 25 -17.56 0.66 0.36
CA GLY A 25 -17.65 1.17 1.72
C GLY A 25 -16.79 0.47 2.77
N LYS A 26 -16.09 -0.62 2.45
CA LYS A 26 -15.19 -1.33 3.35
C LYS A 26 -13.74 -0.96 3.07
N TYR A 27 -12.96 -0.75 4.12
CA TYR A 27 -11.52 -0.54 3.99
C TYR A 27 -10.83 -1.77 3.38
N VAL A 28 -9.80 -1.54 2.58
CA VAL A 28 -8.86 -2.60 2.18
C VAL A 28 -8.24 -3.22 3.43
N GLY A 29 -7.91 -4.52 3.35
CA GLY A 29 -7.53 -5.30 4.52
C GLY A 29 -8.68 -6.08 5.17
N HIS A 30 -9.92 -5.97 4.62
CA HIS A 30 -11.09 -6.70 5.09
C HIS A 30 -11.59 -7.79 4.15
N PHE A 31 -10.98 -7.95 2.99
CA PHE A 31 -11.48 -8.84 1.94
C PHE A 31 -10.79 -10.21 1.92
N GLY A 32 -9.55 -10.29 2.43
CA GLY A 32 -8.74 -11.50 2.51
C GLY A 32 -8.67 -12.11 3.90
N ASP A 33 -7.88 -13.17 4.01
CA ASP A 33 -7.55 -13.81 5.30
C ASP A 33 -6.57 -12.96 6.11
N MET A 34 -5.73 -12.19 5.43
CA MET A 34 -4.82 -11.18 5.99
C MET A 34 -4.49 -10.13 4.94
N ALA A 35 -3.97 -9.00 5.41
CA ALA A 35 -3.48 -7.91 4.56
C ALA A 35 -2.15 -7.36 5.05
N THR A 36 -1.31 -6.94 4.09
CA THR A 36 -0.03 -6.30 4.35
C THR A 36 -0.13 -4.80 4.11
N PHE A 37 0.52 -4.01 4.98
CA PHE A 37 0.65 -2.57 4.89
C PHE A 37 2.11 -2.19 5.06
N SER A 38 2.60 -1.24 4.27
CA SER A 38 3.97 -0.75 4.35
C SER A 38 4.04 0.63 4.98
N PHE A 39 5.05 0.84 5.82
CA PHE A 39 5.38 2.14 6.40
C PHE A 39 6.69 2.70 5.84
N PHE A 40 7.02 2.29 4.60
CA PHE A 40 8.17 2.83 3.88
C PHE A 40 8.03 4.34 3.64
N ALA A 41 9.15 5.03 3.51
CA ALA A 41 9.23 6.50 3.45
C ALA A 41 8.35 7.17 2.36
N ALA A 42 8.03 6.47 1.26
CA ALA A 42 7.21 7.01 0.18
C ALA A 42 5.70 6.90 0.43
N HIS A 43 5.26 6.17 1.45
CA HIS A 43 3.85 5.93 1.74
C HIS A 43 3.21 7.07 2.54
N ILE A 44 1.89 6.98 2.79
CA ILE A 44 1.16 8.02 3.55
C ILE A 44 1.58 8.03 5.01
N MET A 45 1.67 6.83 5.62
CA MET A 45 2.27 6.64 6.94
C MET A 45 3.69 6.15 6.76
N CYS A 46 4.62 6.79 7.43
CA CYS A 46 6.05 6.49 7.31
C CYS A 46 6.67 6.27 8.69
N THR A 47 7.42 5.17 8.81
CA THR A 47 8.28 4.90 9.98
C THR A 47 9.75 4.76 9.57
N SER A 48 10.16 5.39 8.44
CA SER A 48 11.40 5.17 7.70
C SER A 48 11.41 3.80 7.02
N GLU A 49 11.40 2.74 7.79
CA GLU A 49 11.18 1.36 7.40
C GLU A 49 10.19 0.70 8.35
N GLY A 50 9.34 -0.18 7.84
CA GLY A 50 8.38 -0.89 8.66
C GLY A 50 7.18 -1.40 7.86
N GLY A 51 6.33 -2.12 8.56
CA GLY A 51 5.10 -2.65 7.98
C GLY A 51 4.21 -3.28 9.05
N MET A 52 3.00 -3.59 8.63
CA MET A 52 2.00 -4.23 9.47
C MET A 52 1.28 -5.32 8.68
N ILE A 53 0.89 -6.37 9.38
CA ILE A 53 -0.06 -7.37 8.85
C ILE A 53 -1.31 -7.32 9.72
N SER A 54 -2.47 -7.19 9.11
CA SER A 54 -3.77 -7.28 9.77
C SER A 54 -4.47 -8.59 9.43
N THR A 55 -5.16 -9.17 10.41
CA THR A 55 -6.01 -10.36 10.23
C THR A 55 -7.05 -10.43 11.34
N ASN A 56 -8.23 -10.99 11.03
CA ASN A 56 -9.27 -11.32 12.01
C ASN A 56 -9.18 -12.78 12.50
N ASN A 57 -8.18 -13.55 12.03
CA ASN A 57 -8.00 -14.94 12.39
C ASN A 57 -6.92 -15.06 13.47
N GLU A 58 -7.32 -15.43 14.71
CA GLU A 58 -6.41 -15.59 15.85
C GLU A 58 -5.29 -16.62 15.62
N LYS A 59 -5.55 -17.68 14.86
CA LYS A 59 -4.50 -18.68 14.53
C LYS A 59 -3.44 -18.06 13.64
N ILE A 60 -3.84 -17.28 12.63
CA ILE A 60 -2.93 -16.53 11.75
C ILE A 60 -2.18 -15.50 12.57
N ALA A 61 -2.86 -14.72 13.40
CA ALA A 61 -2.25 -13.70 14.26
C ALA A 61 -1.18 -14.30 15.18
N SER A 62 -1.44 -15.45 15.81
CA SER A 62 -0.47 -16.17 16.65
C SER A 62 0.76 -16.62 15.87
N ILE A 63 0.56 -17.15 14.65
CA ILE A 63 1.66 -17.54 13.75
C ILE A 63 2.50 -16.32 13.39
N LEU A 64 1.88 -15.20 13.01
CA LEU A 64 2.55 -13.96 12.64
C LEU A 64 3.36 -13.36 13.80
N ARG A 65 2.81 -13.31 15.02
CA ARG A 65 3.54 -12.87 16.22
C ARG A 65 4.77 -13.73 16.48
N SER A 66 4.63 -15.04 16.34
CA SER A 66 5.73 -15.99 16.50
C SER A 66 6.81 -15.80 15.43
N THR A 67 6.44 -15.79 14.14
CA THR A 67 7.39 -15.66 13.02
C THR A 67 8.13 -14.32 13.05
N ARG A 68 7.44 -13.23 13.41
CA ARG A 68 8.05 -11.91 13.62
C ARG A 68 9.15 -11.91 14.69
N THR A 69 9.07 -12.83 15.64
CA THR A 69 9.97 -12.90 16.82
C THR A 69 10.70 -14.25 16.84
N HIS A 70 11.51 -14.53 15.83
CA HIS A 70 12.37 -15.70 15.69
C HIS A 70 11.63 -17.06 15.74
N GLY A 71 10.32 -17.13 15.54
CA GLY A 71 9.54 -18.36 15.64
C GLY A 71 9.27 -18.82 17.07
N ARG A 72 9.44 -17.94 18.06
CA ARG A 72 9.20 -18.27 19.48
C ARG A 72 7.72 -18.46 19.76
N LYS A 73 7.43 -19.20 20.81
CA LYS A 73 6.07 -19.30 21.34
C LYS A 73 5.62 -17.94 21.87
N ASP A 74 4.40 -17.56 21.54
CA ASP A 74 3.82 -16.28 21.96
C ASP A 74 3.73 -16.21 23.51
N GLY A 75 4.14 -15.08 24.09
CA GLY A 75 4.08 -14.82 25.52
C GLY A 75 5.16 -15.51 26.38
N LEU A 76 6.11 -16.24 25.82
CA LEU A 76 7.21 -16.83 26.58
C LEU A 76 8.53 -16.05 26.42
N VAL A 77 9.22 -15.89 27.55
CA VAL A 77 10.54 -15.24 27.62
C VAL A 77 11.65 -16.19 27.16
N TYR A 78 11.43 -17.51 27.26
CA TYR A 78 12.44 -18.51 26.96
C TYR A 78 12.57 -18.83 25.46
N LEU A 79 13.75 -19.33 25.07
CA LEU A 79 14.15 -19.63 23.68
C LEU A 79 13.52 -20.93 23.14
N ASP A 80 12.20 -21.05 23.28
CA ASP A 80 11.44 -22.18 22.70
C ASP A 80 10.97 -21.77 21.29
N HIS A 81 11.68 -22.29 20.28
CA HIS A 81 11.42 -22.02 18.87
C HIS A 81 10.49 -23.08 18.30
N MET A 82 9.24 -22.72 18.06
CA MET A 82 8.23 -23.62 17.53
C MET A 82 8.24 -23.71 16.00
N ARG A 83 8.83 -22.73 15.33
CA ARG A 83 8.89 -22.63 13.87
C ARG A 83 10.03 -21.74 13.41
N LEU A 84 10.33 -21.79 12.12
CA LEU A 84 11.24 -20.82 11.50
C LEU A 84 10.62 -19.42 11.60
N GLY A 85 11.42 -18.43 11.94
CA GLY A 85 11.01 -17.04 12.05
C GLY A 85 12.19 -16.09 11.89
N THR A 86 11.89 -14.80 11.82
CA THR A 86 12.86 -13.72 11.62
C THR A 86 12.81 -12.73 12.77
N ASN A 87 13.75 -11.80 12.83
CA ASN A 87 13.64 -10.61 13.66
C ASN A 87 13.02 -9.47 12.84
N SER A 88 11.67 -9.42 12.83
CA SER A 88 10.92 -8.37 12.13
C SER A 88 10.17 -7.47 13.12
N LYS A 89 10.76 -7.23 14.28
CA LYS A 89 10.21 -6.30 15.27
C LYS A 89 10.53 -4.87 14.85
N MET A 90 9.53 -4.00 14.88
CA MET A 90 9.74 -2.56 14.74
C MET A 90 10.52 -2.03 15.93
N THR A 91 11.43 -1.09 15.69
CA THR A 91 12.15 -0.39 16.77
C THR A 91 11.27 0.70 17.39
N GLU A 92 11.53 1.06 18.66
CA GLU A 92 10.82 2.16 19.31
C GLU A 92 11.04 3.49 18.59
N LEU A 93 12.21 3.70 18.00
CA LEU A 93 12.50 4.89 17.19
C LEU A 93 11.60 4.95 15.94
N SER A 94 11.47 3.84 15.22
CA SER A 94 10.54 3.76 14.06
C SER A 94 9.08 3.92 14.50
N ALA A 95 8.70 3.32 15.63
CA ALA A 95 7.35 3.44 16.17
C ALA A 95 7.01 4.90 16.54
N SER A 96 7.95 5.65 17.10
CA SER A 96 7.75 7.07 17.47
C SER A 96 7.46 7.94 16.24
N LEU A 97 8.13 7.69 15.11
CA LEU A 97 7.81 8.35 13.83
C LEU A 97 6.39 7.99 13.35
N GLY A 98 5.97 6.75 13.58
CA GLY A 98 4.62 6.28 13.23
C GLY A 98 3.51 6.98 14.00
N LEU A 99 3.73 7.39 15.25
CA LEU A 99 2.74 8.13 16.05
C LEU A 99 2.38 9.46 15.36
N GLU A 100 3.36 10.25 14.96
CA GLU A 100 3.16 11.46 14.17
C GLU A 100 2.40 11.16 12.87
N GLY A 101 2.80 10.08 12.17
CA GLY A 101 2.13 9.63 10.94
C GLY A 101 0.64 9.34 11.12
N VAL A 102 0.23 8.80 12.27
CA VAL A 102 -1.19 8.57 12.60
C VAL A 102 -1.93 9.88 12.78
N GLU A 103 -1.35 10.85 13.49
CA GLU A 103 -2.00 12.14 13.76
C GLU A 103 -2.26 12.94 12.50
N ILE A 104 -1.29 12.97 11.56
CA ILE A 104 -1.39 13.74 10.31
C ILE A 104 -1.99 12.94 9.15
N PHE A 105 -2.34 11.66 9.35
CA PHE A 105 -2.77 10.74 8.29
C PHE A 105 -3.86 11.32 7.39
N TRP A 106 -4.97 11.76 7.97
CA TRP A 106 -6.11 12.26 7.19
C TRP A 106 -5.82 13.57 6.49
N HIS A 107 -4.94 14.40 7.05
CA HIS A 107 -4.48 15.61 6.38
C HIS A 107 -3.73 15.25 5.08
N ILE A 108 -2.75 14.35 5.16
CA ILE A 108 -1.97 13.91 3.99
C ILE A 108 -2.87 13.19 2.98
N PHE A 109 -3.75 12.29 3.43
CA PHE A 109 -4.68 11.55 2.58
C PHE A 109 -5.55 12.50 1.75
N ASN A 110 -6.21 13.45 2.42
CA ASN A 110 -7.08 14.43 1.76
C ASN A 110 -6.29 15.32 0.78
N LYS A 111 -5.10 15.75 1.17
CA LYS A 111 -4.25 16.57 0.30
C LYS A 111 -3.81 15.84 -0.95
N ARG A 112 -3.46 14.56 -0.84
CA ARG A 112 -3.16 13.71 -2.00
C ARG A 112 -4.39 13.54 -2.91
N LYS A 113 -5.59 13.37 -2.36
CA LYS A 113 -6.84 13.31 -3.14
C LYS A 113 -7.13 14.64 -3.87
N GLU A 114 -6.98 15.76 -3.20
CA GLU A 114 -7.11 17.08 -3.83
C GLU A 114 -6.14 17.22 -5.01
N ASN A 115 -4.88 16.84 -4.81
CA ASN A 115 -3.86 16.89 -5.85
C ASN A 115 -4.17 15.97 -7.03
N LEU A 116 -4.64 14.73 -6.77
CA LEU A 116 -5.07 13.80 -7.80
C LEU A 116 -6.19 14.41 -8.64
N ASN A 117 -7.24 14.91 -7.99
CA ASN A 117 -8.39 15.51 -8.67
C ASN A 117 -8.00 16.74 -9.50
N TYR A 118 -7.10 17.58 -8.97
CA TYR A 118 -6.56 18.71 -9.70
C TYR A 118 -5.80 18.27 -10.96
N LEU A 119 -4.92 17.27 -10.84
CA LEU A 119 -4.15 16.74 -11.96
C LEU A 119 -5.06 16.10 -13.01
N LEU A 120 -6.01 15.27 -12.61
CA LEU A 120 -6.99 14.65 -13.54
C LEU A 120 -7.75 15.72 -14.33
N LYS A 121 -8.20 16.79 -13.66
CA LYS A 121 -8.86 17.90 -14.33
C LYS A 121 -7.95 18.62 -15.34
N LYS A 122 -6.67 18.82 -14.98
CA LYS A 122 -5.70 19.50 -15.84
C LYS A 122 -5.19 18.65 -17.01
N THR A 123 -5.23 17.34 -16.88
CA THR A 123 -4.74 16.40 -17.89
C THR A 123 -5.88 15.72 -18.67
N LYS A 124 -7.11 16.21 -18.56
CA LYS A 124 -8.28 15.62 -19.23
C LYS A 124 -8.09 15.42 -20.74
N ASP A 125 -7.44 16.36 -21.40
CA ASP A 125 -7.16 16.27 -22.84
C ASP A 125 -6.16 15.15 -23.19
N LEU A 126 -5.44 14.64 -22.20
CA LEU A 126 -4.49 13.54 -22.37
C LEU A 126 -5.13 12.15 -22.26
N GLU A 127 -6.40 12.06 -21.87
CA GLU A 127 -7.14 10.80 -21.79
C GLU A 127 -7.20 10.07 -23.16
N LYS A 128 -7.07 10.78 -24.27
CA LYS A 128 -6.96 10.19 -25.61
C LYS A 128 -5.65 9.41 -25.82
N PHE A 129 -4.61 9.70 -25.03
CA PHE A 129 -3.28 9.08 -25.15
C PHE A 129 -2.96 8.10 -24.03
N ALA A 130 -3.54 8.28 -22.84
CA ALA A 130 -3.24 7.48 -21.66
C ALA A 130 -4.49 7.15 -20.85
N TYR A 131 -4.40 6.06 -20.06
CA TYR A 131 -5.32 5.78 -18.96
C TYR A 131 -4.75 6.38 -17.68
N PHE A 132 -5.60 6.89 -16.82
CA PHE A 132 -5.28 7.43 -15.51
C PHE A 132 -6.05 6.66 -14.43
N ASN A 133 -5.53 6.65 -13.20
CA ASN A 133 -6.28 6.13 -12.07
C ASN A 133 -7.40 7.11 -11.72
N VAL A 134 -8.63 6.69 -11.93
CA VAL A 134 -9.85 7.44 -11.61
C VAL A 134 -10.62 6.66 -10.56
N GLU A 135 -11.14 7.37 -9.57
CA GLU A 135 -12.01 6.79 -8.54
C GLU A 135 -13.40 6.53 -9.12
N GLU A 136 -13.90 5.31 -8.97
CA GLU A 136 -15.27 4.95 -9.33
C GLU A 136 -16.23 5.19 -8.14
N ASP A 137 -17.55 5.24 -8.39
CA ASP A 137 -18.57 5.57 -7.38
C ASP A 137 -18.54 4.69 -6.12
N HIS A 138 -18.01 3.46 -6.25
CA HIS A 138 -17.93 2.50 -5.15
C HIS A 138 -16.52 2.37 -4.54
N GLU A 139 -15.61 3.25 -4.91
CA GLU A 139 -14.20 3.24 -4.50
C GLU A 139 -13.83 4.51 -3.73
N VAL A 140 -12.85 4.37 -2.88
CA VAL A 140 -12.09 5.48 -2.31
C VAL A 140 -10.62 5.15 -2.54
N LEU A 141 -9.98 5.86 -3.44
CA LEU A 141 -8.56 5.68 -3.73
C LEU A 141 -7.68 6.29 -2.64
N CYS A 142 -6.56 5.64 -2.39
CA CYS A 142 -5.43 6.19 -1.65
C CYS A 142 -4.35 6.60 -2.66
N PRO A 143 -4.24 7.88 -3.06
CA PRO A 143 -3.32 8.26 -4.13
C PRO A 143 -1.87 8.17 -3.65
N HIS A 144 -1.14 7.15 -4.12
CA HIS A 144 0.30 7.03 -3.90
C HIS A 144 1.07 7.90 -4.89
N ALA A 145 0.70 7.84 -6.17
CA ALA A 145 1.29 8.60 -7.25
C ALA A 145 0.24 8.99 -8.30
N PHE A 146 0.56 9.95 -9.15
CA PHE A 146 -0.19 10.21 -10.37
C PHE A 146 0.26 9.25 -11.47
N SER A 147 -0.45 8.14 -11.60
CA SER A 147 -0.10 7.06 -12.53
C SER A 147 -0.74 7.26 -13.89
N LEU A 148 -0.01 6.93 -14.95
CA LEU A 148 -0.54 6.89 -16.31
C LEU A 148 -0.08 5.63 -17.06
N ILE A 149 -0.94 5.11 -17.93
CA ILE A 149 -0.64 3.98 -18.80
C ILE A 149 -0.88 4.42 -20.24
N LEU A 150 0.15 4.42 -21.07
CA LEU A 150 0.05 4.81 -22.47
C LEU A 150 -0.84 3.82 -23.24
N LYS A 151 -1.83 4.33 -23.98
CA LYS A 151 -2.82 3.52 -24.73
C LYS A 151 -2.22 2.86 -25.96
N ASN A 152 -1.17 3.43 -26.54
CA ASN A 152 -0.57 2.95 -27.78
C ASN A 152 0.91 2.61 -27.56
N PRO A 153 1.34 1.36 -27.82
CA PRO A 153 2.73 0.95 -27.68
C PRO A 153 3.71 1.68 -28.62
N LYS A 154 3.18 2.37 -29.66
CA LYS A 154 4.01 3.22 -30.54
C LYS A 154 4.45 4.51 -29.85
N TYR A 155 3.80 4.93 -28.76
CA TYR A 155 4.25 6.08 -27.98
C TYR A 155 5.55 5.72 -27.26
N LYS A 156 6.57 6.49 -27.53
CA LYS A 156 7.90 6.23 -26.96
C LYS A 156 7.96 6.73 -25.52
N PHE A 157 7.83 5.80 -24.61
CA PHE A 157 7.87 6.10 -23.17
C PHE A 157 9.13 6.88 -22.77
N LYS A 158 10.28 6.53 -23.37
CA LYS A 158 11.56 7.21 -23.10
C LYS A 158 11.52 8.70 -23.45
N GLU A 159 10.89 9.09 -24.55
CA GLU A 159 10.74 10.50 -24.94
C GLU A 159 9.88 11.28 -23.93
N LEU A 160 8.80 10.63 -23.41
CA LEU A 160 7.97 11.21 -22.36
C LEU A 160 8.75 11.38 -21.05
N GLU A 161 9.50 10.36 -20.63
CA GLU A 161 10.34 10.37 -19.44
C GLU A 161 11.40 11.49 -19.51
N GLU A 162 12.09 11.62 -20.64
CA GLU A 162 13.07 12.67 -20.89
C GLU A 162 12.41 14.07 -20.85
N PHE A 163 11.25 14.22 -21.46
CA PHE A 163 10.50 15.49 -21.45
C PHE A 163 10.09 15.89 -20.03
N LEU A 164 9.54 14.96 -19.25
CA LEU A 164 9.14 15.20 -17.86
C LEU A 164 10.34 15.58 -17.00
N THR A 165 11.45 14.86 -17.15
CA THR A 165 12.70 15.14 -16.43
C THR A 165 13.27 16.51 -16.77
N LYS A 166 13.32 16.88 -18.06
CA LYS A 166 13.74 18.22 -18.52
C LYS A 166 12.82 19.33 -18.01
N SER A 167 11.55 19.00 -17.78
CA SER A 167 10.55 19.92 -17.21
C SER A 167 10.56 19.95 -15.68
N SER A 168 11.55 19.36 -15.03
CA SER A 168 11.67 19.23 -13.57
C SER A 168 10.49 18.51 -12.91
N ILE A 169 9.84 17.61 -13.65
CA ILE A 169 8.78 16.74 -13.13
C ILE A 169 9.40 15.40 -12.78
N HIS A 170 9.43 15.11 -11.48
CA HIS A 170 9.92 13.81 -11.01
C HIS A 170 9.00 12.68 -11.51
N ASN A 171 9.59 11.69 -12.14
CA ASN A 171 8.87 10.57 -12.72
C ASN A 171 9.66 9.27 -12.51
N LYS A 172 8.94 8.15 -12.49
CA LYS A 172 9.52 6.83 -12.35
C LYS A 172 8.73 5.84 -13.20
N ARG A 173 9.44 5.01 -13.93
CA ARG A 173 8.84 3.88 -14.61
C ARG A 173 8.58 2.77 -13.60
N ASN A 174 7.36 2.30 -13.52
CA ASN A 174 7.00 1.08 -12.81
C ASN A 174 6.86 -0.03 -13.85
N PHE A 175 7.93 -0.82 -14.01
CA PHE A 175 8.02 -1.97 -14.94
C PHE A 175 7.96 -1.66 -16.43
#